data_851bf0b1144e2cd6ba56da952bf9cf2d
#
_entry.id   851bf0b1144e2cd6ba56da952bf9cf2d
#
_cell.length_a   1.000
_cell.length_b   1.000
_cell.length_c   1.000
_cell.angle_alpha   90.00
_cell.angle_beta   90.00
_cell.angle_gamma   90.00
#
_symmetry.space_group_name_H-M   'P 1'
#
loop_
_entity.id
_entity.type
_entity.pdbx_description
1 polymer ?
#
loop_
_entity_poly.entity_id
_entity_poly.type
_entity_poly.pdbx_seq_one_letter_code
_entity_poly.pdbx_strand_id
1 'polypeptide(L)'
;MLEFQNVSYQYPSEDFDIIDHLSFAVEPGSFHCIIGISGCGKSTIFRMTNGLLKPKAGTILVEGKSIVGRKHYCGYMPQKDLLFPWRTVGENVALPLEIQGELAPKVTERANHLKL
;
A
#
# COMPACT_ATOMS: atom_id res chain seq x y z
N MET A 1 3.16 -3.60 13.72
CA MET A 1 2.63 -4.88 13.23
C MET A 1 1.51 -4.64 12.24
N LEU A 2 1.53 -5.31 11.12
CA LEU A 2 0.41 -5.35 10.18
C LEU A 2 -0.36 -6.65 10.41
N GLU A 3 -1.67 -6.57 10.47
CA GLU A 3 -2.49 -7.73 10.79
C GLU A 3 -3.75 -7.77 9.93
N PHE A 4 -3.98 -8.90 9.26
CA PHE A 4 -5.22 -9.20 8.57
C PHE A 4 -6.03 -10.15 9.45
N GLN A 5 -7.29 -9.82 9.69
CA GLN A 5 -8.20 -10.61 10.53
C GLN A 5 -9.43 -10.99 9.71
N ASN A 6 -9.49 -12.23 9.27
CA ASN A 6 -10.61 -12.82 8.51
C ASN A 6 -11.03 -11.95 7.32
N VAL A 7 -10.06 -11.48 6.56
CA VAL A 7 -10.29 -10.55 5.45
C VAL A 7 -10.79 -11.31 4.22
N SER A 8 -11.88 -10.84 3.66
CA SER A 8 -12.42 -11.34 2.39
C SER A 8 -12.61 -10.18 1.42
N TYR A 9 -12.39 -10.44 0.15
CA TYR A 9 -12.58 -9.45 -0.90
C TYR A 9 -13.11 -10.10 -2.18
N GLN A 10 -14.06 -9.43 -2.80
CA GLN A 10 -14.65 -9.82 -4.08
C GLN A 10 -14.66 -8.61 -5.00
N TYR A 11 -14.13 -8.78 -6.22
CA TYR A 11 -14.24 -7.73 -7.24
C TYR A 11 -15.70 -7.60 -7.70
N PRO A 12 -16.19 -6.37 -7.99
CA PRO A 12 -17.58 -6.18 -8.42
C PRO A 12 -17.94 -6.93 -9.71
N SER A 13 -16.95 -7.22 -10.57
CA SER A 13 -17.15 -7.94 -11.82
C SER A 13 -17.16 -9.47 -11.67
N GLU A 14 -16.88 -9.97 -10.48
CA GLU A 14 -16.75 -11.40 -10.21
C GLU A 14 -17.82 -11.86 -9.23
N ASP A 15 -18.18 -13.14 -9.31
CA ASP A 15 -19.16 -13.76 -8.40
C ASP A 15 -18.52 -14.67 -7.35
N PHE A 16 -17.21 -14.58 -7.19
CA PHE A 16 -16.45 -15.34 -6.19
C PHE A 16 -15.49 -14.42 -5.42
N ASP A 17 -15.13 -14.83 -4.20
CA ASP A 17 -14.14 -14.12 -3.40
C ASP A 17 -12.74 -14.48 -3.87
N ILE A 18 -11.97 -13.49 -4.33
CA ILE A 18 -10.56 -13.69 -4.67
C ILE A 18 -9.71 -13.86 -3.42
N ILE A 19 -10.11 -13.24 -2.33
CA ILE A 19 -9.53 -13.40 -0.99
C ILE A 19 -10.66 -13.89 -0.08
N ASP A 20 -10.42 -15.00 0.61
CA ASP A 20 -11.43 -15.67 1.41
C ASP A 20 -10.92 -15.96 2.82
N HIS A 21 -11.43 -15.23 3.81
CA HIS A 21 -11.12 -15.37 5.23
C HIS A 21 -9.63 -15.42 5.54
N LEU A 22 -8.87 -14.53 4.91
CA LEU A 22 -7.41 -14.47 5.08
C LEU A 22 -7.04 -13.84 6.42
N SER A 23 -6.22 -14.54 7.18
CA SER A 23 -5.67 -14.04 8.44
C SER A 23 -4.17 -14.26 8.46
N PHE A 24 -3.40 -13.20 8.72
CA PHE A 24 -1.95 -13.28 8.93
C PHE A 24 -1.47 -12.02 9.65
N ALA A 25 -0.24 -12.07 10.16
CA ALA A 25 0.39 -10.95 10.81
C ALA A 25 1.83 -10.78 10.32
N VAL A 26 2.26 -9.55 10.19
CA VAL A 26 3.64 -9.19 9.85
C VAL A 26 4.24 -8.45 11.04
N GLU A 27 5.22 -9.06 11.68
CA GLU A 27 5.87 -8.50 12.87
C GLU A 27 6.72 -7.27 12.50
N PRO A 28 6.88 -6.31 13.42
CA PRO A 28 7.78 -5.18 13.20
C PRO A 28 9.21 -5.66 12.91
N GLY A 29 9.85 -5.00 11.92
CA GLY A 29 11.23 -5.34 11.53
C GLY A 29 11.37 -6.64 10.76
N SER A 30 10.29 -7.34 10.42
CA SER A 30 10.34 -8.57 9.65
C SER A 30 10.18 -8.31 8.15
N PHE A 31 10.55 -9.30 7.36
CA PHE A 31 10.39 -9.29 5.90
C PHE A 31 9.57 -10.51 5.50
N HIS A 32 8.49 -10.28 4.77
CA HIS A 32 7.58 -11.33 4.33
C HIS A 32 7.40 -11.30 2.82
N CYS A 33 7.36 -12.47 2.21
CA CYS A 33 7.08 -12.64 0.78
C CYS A 33 5.75 -13.36 0.59
N ILE A 34 4.97 -12.89 -0.38
CA ILE A 34 3.75 -13.57 -0.83
C ILE A 34 4.05 -14.21 -2.17
N ILE A 35 3.92 -15.54 -2.24
CA ILE A 35 4.22 -16.32 -3.43
C ILE A 35 2.93 -16.95 -3.93
N GLY A 36 2.75 -16.94 -5.24
CA GLY A 36 1.59 -17.57 -5.86
C GLY A 36 1.59 -17.34 -7.37
N ILE A 37 0.73 -18.09 -8.06
CA ILE A 37 0.56 -17.93 -9.50
C ILE A 37 -0.16 -16.61 -9.82
N SER A 38 -0.06 -16.18 -11.09
CA SER A 38 -0.80 -15.01 -11.58
C SER A 38 -2.30 -15.18 -11.35
N GLY A 39 -2.96 -14.13 -10.86
CA GLY A 39 -4.40 -14.15 -10.61
C GLY A 39 -4.83 -14.76 -9.28
N CYS A 40 -3.91 -15.11 -8.39
CA CYS A 40 -4.25 -15.67 -7.07
C CYS A 40 -4.58 -14.63 -5.98
N GLY A 41 -4.54 -13.34 -6.31
CA GLY A 41 -4.90 -12.29 -5.38
C GLY A 41 -3.75 -11.56 -4.70
N LYS A 42 -2.50 -11.79 -5.09
CA LYS A 42 -1.33 -11.12 -4.48
C LYS A 42 -1.44 -9.59 -4.56
N SER A 43 -1.73 -9.05 -5.73
CA SER A 43 -1.89 -7.61 -5.93
C SER A 43 -3.06 -7.06 -5.15
N THR A 44 -4.13 -7.83 -5.00
CA THR A 44 -5.31 -7.46 -4.21
C THR A 44 -4.93 -7.27 -2.73
N ILE A 45 -4.12 -8.17 -2.18
CA ILE A 45 -3.64 -8.06 -0.79
C ILE A 45 -2.87 -6.76 -0.59
N PHE A 46 -1.96 -6.42 -1.50
CA PHE A 46 -1.20 -5.18 -1.41
C PHE A 46 -2.08 -3.93 -1.54
N ARG A 47 -3.05 -3.95 -2.44
CA ARG A 47 -3.99 -2.83 -2.61
C ARG A 47 -4.88 -2.65 -1.39
N MET A 48 -5.29 -3.72 -0.73
CA MET A 48 -6.01 -3.62 0.54
C MET A 48 -5.13 -3.11 1.66
N THR A 49 -3.87 -3.55 1.71
CA THR A 49 -2.91 -3.10 2.73
C THR A 49 -2.68 -1.59 2.68
N ASN A 50 -2.60 -1.02 1.48
CA ASN A 50 -2.38 0.43 1.33
C ASN A 50 -3.66 1.27 1.30
N GLY A 51 -4.81 0.65 1.48
CA GLY A 51 -6.09 1.35 1.55
C GLY A 51 -6.74 1.65 0.20
N LEU A 52 -6.18 1.19 -0.92
CA LEU A 52 -6.79 1.40 -2.24
C LEU A 52 -8.03 0.55 -2.46
N LEU A 53 -8.12 -0.60 -1.81
CA LEU A 53 -9.29 -1.47 -1.85
C LEU A 53 -9.77 -1.71 -0.42
N LYS A 54 -11.09 -1.69 -0.25
CA LYS A 54 -11.72 -1.94 1.06
C LYS A 54 -12.18 -3.39 1.13
N PRO A 55 -11.84 -4.15 2.18
CA PRO A 55 -12.30 -5.53 2.30
C PRO A 55 -13.82 -5.60 2.39
N LYS A 56 -14.40 -6.65 1.82
CA LYS A 56 -15.81 -6.98 1.92
C LYS A 56 -16.17 -7.41 3.35
N ALA A 57 -15.27 -8.12 4.00
CA ALA A 57 -15.40 -8.57 5.37
C ALA A 57 -14.03 -8.63 6.03
N GLY A 58 -14.01 -8.62 7.35
CA GLY A 58 -12.78 -8.66 8.12
C GLY A 58 -12.17 -7.28 8.35
N THR A 59 -11.02 -7.26 9.02
CA THR A 59 -10.38 -6.04 9.46
C THR A 59 -8.88 -6.09 9.17
N ILE A 60 -8.31 -4.96 8.76
CA ILE A 60 -6.87 -4.78 8.59
C ILE A 60 -6.40 -3.78 9.63
N LEU A 61 -5.41 -4.17 10.43
CA LEU A 61 -4.87 -3.35 11.51
C LEU A 61 -3.41 -3.03 11.25
N VAL A 62 -3.01 -1.82 11.56
CA VAL A 62 -1.61 -1.41 11.64
C VAL A 62 -1.38 -0.86 13.05
N GLU A 63 -0.46 -1.50 13.78
CA GLU A 63 -0.17 -1.19 15.18
C GLU A 63 -1.42 -1.25 16.07
N GLY A 64 -2.25 -2.27 15.84
CA GLY A 64 -3.46 -2.52 16.62
C GLY A 64 -4.64 -1.63 16.28
N LYS A 65 -4.51 -0.73 15.29
CA LYS A 65 -5.58 0.20 14.90
C LYS A 65 -6.00 -0.06 13.46
N SER A 66 -7.31 0.00 13.21
CA SER A 66 -7.84 -0.14 11.86
C SER A 66 -7.24 0.88 10.91
N ILE A 67 -6.98 0.48 9.68
CA ILE A 67 -6.47 1.38 8.64
C ILE A 67 -7.56 2.29 8.05
N VAL A 68 -8.81 2.05 8.37
CA VAL A 68 -9.94 2.86 7.87
C VAL A 68 -9.77 4.32 8.29
N GLY A 69 -9.73 5.22 7.31
CA GLY A 69 -9.56 6.66 7.57
C GLY A 69 -8.13 7.09 7.87
N ARG A 70 -7.18 6.17 7.94
CA ARG A 70 -5.76 6.49 8.18
C ARG A 70 -5.05 6.80 6.86
N LYS A 71 -4.08 7.70 6.95
CA LYS A 71 -3.23 8.11 5.81
C LYS A 71 -1.76 7.98 6.19
N HIS A 72 -0.92 7.77 5.20
CA HIS A 72 0.55 7.82 5.34
C HIS A 72 1.11 6.77 6.30
N TYR A 73 0.45 5.62 6.43
CA TYR A 73 0.91 4.54 7.32
C TYR A 73 1.81 3.53 6.61
N CYS A 74 1.89 3.55 5.28
CA CYS A 74 2.76 2.64 4.53
C CYS A 74 3.20 3.27 3.20
N GLY A 75 4.32 2.77 2.67
CA GLY A 75 4.73 3.02 1.30
C GLY A 75 4.29 1.87 0.39
N TYR A 76 4.05 2.17 -0.87
CA TYR A 76 3.64 1.17 -1.86
C TYR A 76 4.42 1.36 -3.14
N MET A 77 5.02 0.27 -3.62
CA MET A 77 5.71 0.24 -4.90
C MET A 77 5.00 -0.78 -5.81
N PRO A 78 4.23 -0.32 -6.80
CA PRO A 78 3.51 -1.22 -7.70
C PRO A 78 4.47 -1.91 -8.69
N GLN A 79 3.96 -2.93 -9.37
CA GLN A 79 4.73 -3.69 -10.36
C GLN A 79 5.16 -2.81 -11.54
N LYS A 80 4.33 -1.89 -11.97
CA LYS A 80 4.66 -0.91 -13.02
C LYS A 80 5.15 0.37 -12.39
N ASP A 81 6.11 1.05 -13.04
CA ASP A 81 6.51 2.36 -12.58
C ASP A 81 5.33 3.34 -12.74
N LEU A 82 5.26 4.28 -11.81
CA LEU A 82 4.24 5.33 -11.80
C LEU A 82 4.88 6.71 -12.03
N LEU A 83 6.03 6.74 -12.69
CA LEU A 83 6.72 8.00 -12.98
C LEU A 83 5.94 8.81 -14.00
N PHE A 84 5.78 10.09 -13.71
CA PHE A 84 5.18 11.01 -14.66
C PHE A 84 6.24 11.44 -15.69
N PRO A 85 6.03 11.16 -16.99
CA PRO A 85 7.03 11.46 -18.01
C PRO A 85 7.26 12.95 -18.24
N TRP A 86 6.30 13.79 -17.80
CA TRP A 86 6.42 15.26 -17.92
C TRP A 86 7.11 15.90 -16.70
N ARG A 87 7.58 15.10 -15.74
CA ARG A 87 8.26 15.58 -14.55
C ARG A 87 9.71 15.11 -14.54
N THR A 88 10.59 15.90 -13.94
CA THR A 88 11.98 15.49 -13.72
C THR A 88 12.07 14.37 -12.69
N VAL A 89 13.24 13.73 -12.58
CA VAL A 89 13.51 12.72 -11.56
C VAL A 89 13.27 13.30 -10.16
N GLY A 90 13.81 14.51 -9.89
CA GLY A 90 13.62 15.17 -8.60
C GLY A 90 12.17 15.46 -8.29
N GLU A 91 11.40 15.91 -9.27
CA GLU A 91 9.97 16.17 -9.10
C GLU A 91 9.18 14.88 -8.82
N ASN A 92 9.50 13.78 -9.49
CA ASN A 92 8.88 12.47 -9.22
C ASN A 92 9.22 11.98 -7.81
N VAL A 93 10.47 12.09 -7.39
CA VAL A 93 10.90 11.68 -6.04
C VAL A 93 10.21 12.52 -4.97
N ALA A 94 10.01 13.80 -5.23
CA ALA A 94 9.40 14.73 -4.27
C ALA A 94 7.87 14.61 -4.19
N LEU A 95 7.22 13.99 -5.18
CA LEU A 95 5.76 13.95 -5.27
C LEU A 95 5.05 13.46 -4.01
N PRO A 96 5.47 12.35 -3.34
CA PRO A 96 4.82 11.93 -2.11
C PRO A 96 4.82 13.00 -1.01
N LEU A 97 5.90 13.78 -0.92
CA LEU A 97 6.02 14.85 0.06
C LEU A 97 5.11 16.03 -0.29
N GLU A 98 4.98 16.35 -1.58
CA GLU A 98 4.05 17.38 -2.05
C GLU A 98 2.58 16.99 -1.73
N ILE A 99 2.23 15.73 -1.94
CA ILE A 99 0.89 15.21 -1.64
C ILE A 99 0.62 15.32 -0.13
N GLN A 100 1.63 15.14 0.71
CA GLN A 100 1.52 15.31 2.15
C GLN A 100 1.41 16.78 2.59
N GLY A 101 1.55 17.73 1.66
CA GLY A 101 1.41 19.15 1.94
C GLY A 101 2.64 19.82 2.55
N GLU A 102 3.83 19.24 2.38
CA GLU A 102 5.06 19.88 2.85
C GLU A 102 5.41 21.11 2.01
N LEU A 103 6.06 22.11 2.65
CA LEU A 103 6.52 23.30 1.96
C LEU A 103 7.62 22.96 0.96
N ALA A 104 7.63 23.63 -0.19
CA ALA A 104 8.55 23.35 -1.29
C ALA A 104 10.03 23.28 -0.90
N PRO A 105 10.58 24.17 -0.05
CA PRO A 105 11.98 24.06 0.38
C PRO A 105 12.27 22.76 1.13
N LYS A 106 11.37 22.34 2.02
CA LYS A 106 11.49 21.06 2.77
C LYS A 106 11.37 19.87 1.83
N VAL A 107 10.47 19.93 0.87
CA VAL A 107 10.28 18.88 -0.14
C VAL A 107 11.58 18.67 -0.91
N THR A 108 12.20 19.74 -1.41
CA THR A 108 13.46 19.67 -2.14
C THR A 108 14.58 19.07 -1.31
N GLU A 109 14.72 19.52 -0.06
CA GLU A 109 15.74 19.02 0.86
C GLU A 109 15.58 17.52 1.12
N ARG A 110 14.37 17.08 1.46
CA ARG A 110 14.09 15.67 1.73
C ARG A 110 14.24 14.81 0.50
N ALA A 111 13.83 15.29 -0.67
CA ALA A 111 14.02 14.58 -1.93
C ALA A 111 15.49 14.37 -2.24
N ASN A 112 16.35 15.35 -1.97
CA ASN A 112 17.80 15.23 -2.16
C ASN A 112 18.41 14.17 -1.24
N HIS A 113 17.89 14.00 -0.02
CA HIS A 113 18.32 12.93 0.89
C HIS A 113 17.86 11.55 0.44
N LEU A 114 16.75 11.44 -0.29
CA LEU A 114 16.22 10.17 -0.79
C LEU A 114 16.89 9.71 -2.09
N LYS A 115 17.57 10.60 -2.80
CA LYS A 115 18.32 10.24 -4.00
C LYS A 115 19.58 9.47 -3.62
N LEU A 116 19.72 8.30 -4.18
CA LEU A 116 20.89 7.46 -4.01
C LEU A 116 21.89 7.69 -5.15
#